data_ae9fe43f2590c589b01045d1346cd504
#
_entry.id   ae9fe43f2590c589b01045d1346cd504
#
_cell.length_a   1.000
_cell.length_b   1.000
_cell.length_c   1.000
_cell.angle_alpha   90.00
_cell.angle_beta   90.00
_cell.angle_gamma   90.00
#
_symmetry.space_group_name_H-M   'P 1'
#
loop_
_entity.id
_entity.type
_entity.pdbx_description
1 polymer ?
#
loop_
_entity_poly.entity_id
_entity_poly.type
_entity_poly.pdbx_seq_one_letter_code
_entity_poly.pdbx_strand_id
1 'polypeptide(L)'
;MLPAPGFHHLHLNSVDPDAAIDFYARQFPTSARASWGGLPALASPNDVLVLFTRVATPPATSPQTAIWHFGWHVTDTRARLESYESRLDVRLLPLYTTEEGGSVFISSDTWPSTGATPGLTKAQIAEARAKGVQPTRTGGFGYMQGPDNALVEYAGNHPAERFNHVHLYQEEPFCAQLWYQTHLNAPVFRGRASATPVTESTCKVPRGSERSWPALEREGMFRSPTAAVVFGDVALPWYMRQGDRPLVSTRGHLYDHIALSVADLDAWVAKLRSEGVRFLEKPYELGDTRAVMIEGPSREALELVEVA
;
A
#
# COMPACT_ATOMS: atom_id res chain seq x y z
N MET A 1 -4.76 -7.72 -27.32
CA MET A 1 -4.46 -6.91 -26.11
C MET A 1 -4.11 -7.91 -25.02
N LEU A 2 -2.99 -7.72 -24.31
CA LEU A 2 -2.62 -8.58 -23.18
C LEU A 2 -3.62 -8.40 -22.03
N PRO A 3 -3.98 -9.45 -21.28
CA PRO A 3 -4.82 -9.32 -20.09
C PRO A 3 -4.11 -8.48 -19.03
N ALA A 4 -4.87 -7.82 -18.14
CA ALA A 4 -4.26 -7.16 -17.00
C ALA A 4 -3.52 -8.18 -16.13
N PRO A 5 -2.32 -7.85 -15.60
CA PRO A 5 -1.62 -8.72 -14.65
C PRO A 5 -2.43 -8.97 -13.38
N GLY A 6 -2.14 -10.08 -12.70
CA GLY A 6 -2.56 -10.30 -11.32
C GLY A 6 -1.56 -9.69 -10.33
N PHE A 7 -1.96 -9.49 -9.07
CA PHE A 7 -0.99 -9.20 -8.00
C PHE A 7 -0.37 -10.52 -7.53
N HIS A 8 0.96 -10.60 -7.56
CA HIS A 8 1.67 -11.82 -7.16
C HIS A 8 2.24 -11.72 -5.75
N HIS A 9 3.09 -10.72 -5.50
CA HIS A 9 3.68 -10.54 -4.18
C HIS A 9 4.12 -9.10 -3.90
N LEU A 10 4.28 -8.81 -2.61
CA LEU A 10 5.07 -7.70 -2.11
C LEU A 10 6.40 -8.23 -1.60
N HIS A 11 7.51 -7.63 -2.01
CA HIS A 11 8.85 -8.04 -1.61
C HIS A 11 9.43 -7.11 -0.55
N LEU A 12 9.85 -7.69 0.58
CA LEU A 12 10.49 -6.99 1.68
C LEU A 12 11.94 -7.44 1.88
N ASN A 13 12.80 -6.48 2.21
CA ASN A 13 14.11 -6.78 2.80
C ASN A 13 13.96 -6.91 4.32
N SER A 14 14.56 -7.92 4.92
CA SER A 14 14.49 -8.16 6.37
C SER A 14 15.82 -8.69 6.92
N VAL A 15 16.20 -8.26 8.10
CA VAL A 15 17.38 -8.82 8.78
C VAL A 15 17.11 -10.24 9.25
N ASP A 16 15.86 -10.58 9.54
CA ASP A 16 15.44 -11.92 9.95
C ASP A 16 14.08 -12.29 9.33
N PRO A 17 14.09 -12.81 8.08
CA PRO A 17 12.87 -13.25 7.40
C PRO A 17 12.02 -14.24 8.18
N ASP A 18 12.64 -15.18 8.90
CA ASP A 18 11.92 -16.19 9.67
C ASP A 18 11.16 -15.56 10.83
N ALA A 19 11.81 -14.69 11.60
CA ALA A 19 11.17 -13.94 12.67
C ALA A 19 10.07 -13.00 12.14
N ALA A 20 10.28 -12.39 10.95
CA ALA A 20 9.28 -11.54 10.31
C ALA A 20 8.04 -12.35 9.92
N ILE A 21 8.19 -13.50 9.28
CA ILE A 21 7.08 -14.38 8.92
C ILE A 21 6.33 -14.86 10.17
N ASP A 22 7.05 -15.26 11.23
CA ASP A 22 6.42 -15.68 12.49
C ASP A 22 5.64 -14.54 13.15
N PHE A 23 6.16 -13.32 13.08
CA PHE A 23 5.43 -12.15 13.55
C PHE A 23 4.13 -11.99 12.77
N TYR A 24 4.18 -11.90 11.44
CA TYR A 24 2.99 -11.67 10.62
C TYR A 24 1.97 -12.80 10.70
N ALA A 25 2.41 -14.07 10.76
CA ALA A 25 1.51 -15.21 10.94
C ALA A 25 0.74 -15.16 12.28
N ARG A 26 1.35 -14.61 13.34
CA ARG A 26 0.63 -14.40 14.60
C ARG A 26 -0.38 -13.24 14.53
N GLN A 27 -0.10 -12.21 13.72
CA GLN A 27 -1.02 -11.07 13.57
C GLN A 27 -2.17 -11.43 12.63
N PHE A 28 -1.91 -12.23 11.63
CA PHE A 28 -2.85 -12.62 10.56
C PHE A 28 -2.94 -14.15 10.47
N PRO A 29 -3.68 -14.80 11.38
CA PRO A 29 -3.65 -16.25 11.56
C PRO A 29 -4.24 -17.05 10.38
N THR A 30 -4.88 -16.40 9.43
CA THR A 30 -5.31 -17.01 8.17
C THR A 30 -4.17 -17.16 7.16
N SER A 31 -3.04 -16.52 7.40
CA SER A 31 -1.83 -16.65 6.58
C SER A 31 -1.01 -17.88 6.97
N ALA A 32 -0.16 -18.33 6.06
CA ALA A 32 0.70 -19.48 6.27
C ALA A 32 2.14 -19.19 5.84
N ARG A 33 3.09 -19.84 6.52
CA ARG A 33 4.48 -19.87 6.05
C ARG A 33 4.54 -20.59 4.71
N ALA A 34 5.28 -20.02 3.78
CA ALA A 34 5.49 -20.55 2.44
C ALA A 34 6.93 -20.28 1.96
N SER A 35 7.23 -20.70 0.76
CA SER A 35 8.42 -20.32 0.01
C SER A 35 8.07 -20.18 -1.47
N TRP A 36 8.74 -19.27 -2.15
CA TRP A 36 8.58 -19.12 -3.59
C TRP A 36 9.88 -18.57 -4.20
N GLY A 37 10.27 -19.08 -5.37
CA GLY A 37 11.50 -18.67 -6.03
C GLY A 37 12.77 -18.87 -5.18
N GLY A 38 12.77 -19.84 -4.25
CA GLY A 38 13.86 -20.06 -3.30
C GLY A 38 13.89 -19.08 -2.11
N LEU A 39 12.92 -18.18 -2.00
CA LEU A 39 12.82 -17.18 -0.93
C LEU A 39 11.75 -17.57 0.10
N PRO A 40 11.96 -17.26 1.40
CA PRO A 40 10.94 -17.44 2.42
C PRO A 40 9.77 -16.44 2.18
N ALA A 41 8.57 -16.91 2.45
CA ALA A 41 7.34 -16.16 2.20
C ALA A 41 6.28 -16.34 3.28
N LEU A 42 5.38 -15.37 3.37
CA LEU A 42 4.08 -15.49 4.01
C LEU A 42 3.02 -15.56 2.90
N ALA A 43 2.21 -16.61 2.88
CA ALA A 43 1.11 -16.76 1.94
C ALA A 43 -0.20 -16.26 2.57
N SER A 44 -0.94 -15.45 1.82
CA SER A 44 -2.29 -15.01 2.14
C SER A 44 -3.33 -15.96 1.54
N PRO A 45 -4.55 -16.09 2.10
CA PRO A 45 -5.62 -16.94 1.56
C PRO A 45 -6.06 -16.63 0.13
N ASN A 46 -5.72 -15.48 -0.41
CA ASN A 46 -6.00 -15.07 -1.80
C ASN A 46 -4.81 -15.25 -2.74
N ASP A 47 -3.93 -16.20 -2.44
CA ASP A 47 -2.73 -16.56 -3.23
C ASP A 47 -1.70 -15.44 -3.39
N VAL A 48 -1.82 -14.38 -2.60
CA VAL A 48 -0.83 -13.30 -2.54
C VAL A 48 0.27 -13.65 -1.57
N LEU A 49 1.52 -13.40 -1.96
CA LEU A 49 2.68 -13.64 -1.12
C LEU A 49 3.27 -12.33 -0.58
N VAL A 50 3.87 -12.40 0.59
CA VAL A 50 4.86 -11.44 1.07
C VAL A 50 6.18 -12.18 1.09
N LEU A 51 7.08 -11.85 0.16
CA LEU A 51 8.41 -12.46 0.04
C LEU A 51 9.44 -11.68 0.85
N PHE A 52 10.48 -12.38 1.29
CA PHE A 52 11.55 -11.77 2.09
C PHE A 52 12.92 -12.10 1.54
N THR A 53 13.76 -11.07 1.37
CA THR A 53 15.21 -11.24 1.18
C THR A 53 15.92 -10.92 2.49
N ARG A 54 16.80 -11.82 2.92
CA ARG A 54 17.66 -11.59 4.08
C ARG A 54 18.72 -10.55 3.74
N VAL A 55 18.81 -9.51 4.57
CA VAL A 55 19.85 -8.48 4.49
C VAL A 55 20.67 -8.44 5.78
N ALA A 56 21.93 -7.98 5.68
CA ALA A 56 22.85 -7.99 6.81
C ALA A 56 22.58 -6.87 7.83
N THR A 57 21.96 -5.77 7.39
CA THR A 57 21.66 -4.59 8.20
C THR A 57 20.21 -4.18 8.01
N PRO A 58 19.58 -3.52 9.00
CA PRO A 58 18.21 -3.05 8.85
C PRO A 58 18.01 -2.26 7.54
N PRO A 59 17.00 -2.62 6.73
CA PRO A 59 16.76 -1.95 5.46
C PRO A 59 16.33 -0.50 5.68
N ALA A 60 16.70 0.37 4.73
CA ALA A 60 16.36 1.77 4.81
C ALA A 60 14.85 1.99 4.66
N THR A 61 14.30 2.92 5.47
CA THR A 61 12.92 3.44 5.35
C THR A 61 12.90 4.89 4.90
N SER A 62 14.07 5.50 4.76
CA SER A 62 14.30 6.85 4.26
C SER A 62 15.50 6.89 3.31
N PRO A 63 15.56 7.83 2.33
CA PRO A 63 14.51 8.80 1.97
C PRO A 63 13.19 8.15 1.55
N GLN A 64 12.10 8.94 1.47
CA GLN A 64 10.78 8.44 1.09
C GLN A 64 10.80 7.77 -0.28
N THR A 65 10.26 6.56 -0.35
CA THR A 65 10.00 5.80 -1.58
C THR A 65 8.51 5.80 -1.92
N ALA A 66 8.16 5.26 -3.08
CA ALA A 66 6.77 5.16 -3.46
C ALA A 66 5.98 4.18 -2.58
N ILE A 67 6.55 3.07 -2.13
CA ILE A 67 5.81 2.11 -1.31
C ILE A 67 5.80 2.59 0.15
N TRP A 68 4.60 2.84 0.67
CA TRP A 68 4.43 3.36 2.03
C TRP A 68 4.12 2.27 3.05
N HIS A 69 3.09 1.47 2.81
CA HIS A 69 2.71 0.35 3.65
C HIS A 69 1.87 -0.67 2.89
N PHE A 70 1.67 -1.82 3.52
CA PHE A 70 0.69 -2.80 3.05
C PHE A 70 -0.40 -3.02 4.09
N GLY A 71 -1.52 -3.53 3.64
CA GLY A 71 -2.68 -3.76 4.48
C GLY A 71 -3.24 -5.17 4.37
N TRP A 72 -3.88 -5.55 5.48
CA TRP A 72 -4.56 -6.83 5.65
C TRP A 72 -6.01 -6.61 6.05
N HIS A 73 -6.94 -7.23 5.35
CA HIS A 73 -8.32 -7.27 5.80
C HIS A 73 -8.45 -8.14 7.04
N VAL A 74 -9.24 -7.66 8.01
CA VAL A 74 -9.62 -8.38 9.22
C VAL A 74 -11.14 -8.43 9.35
N THR A 75 -11.64 -9.46 10.04
CA THR A 75 -13.09 -9.65 10.18
C THR A 75 -13.73 -8.66 11.14
N ASP A 76 -12.99 -8.24 12.18
CA ASP A 76 -13.43 -7.22 13.12
C ASP A 76 -12.22 -6.36 13.55
N THR A 77 -12.18 -5.14 13.03
CA THR A 77 -11.08 -4.22 13.27
C THR A 77 -11.02 -3.76 14.74
N ARG A 78 -12.16 -3.58 15.39
CA ARG A 78 -12.19 -3.16 16.80
C ARG A 78 -11.74 -4.29 17.74
N ALA A 79 -12.27 -5.49 17.56
CA ALA A 79 -11.82 -6.64 18.34
C ALA A 79 -10.32 -6.92 18.11
N ARG A 80 -9.83 -6.66 16.91
CA ARG A 80 -8.40 -6.78 16.59
C ARG A 80 -7.58 -5.74 17.35
N LEU A 81 -8.01 -4.48 17.40
CA LEU A 81 -7.36 -3.43 18.19
C LEU A 81 -7.29 -3.82 19.67
N GLU A 82 -8.41 -4.21 20.28
CA GLU A 82 -8.48 -4.62 21.68
C GLU A 82 -7.54 -5.79 21.99
N SER A 83 -7.46 -6.77 21.08
CA SER A 83 -6.51 -7.88 21.17
C SER A 83 -5.07 -7.40 21.13
N TYR A 84 -4.74 -6.44 20.26
CA TYR A 84 -3.38 -5.93 20.11
C TYR A 84 -2.95 -5.05 21.28
N GLU A 85 -3.86 -4.24 21.84
CA GLU A 85 -3.58 -3.39 23.01
C GLU A 85 -3.15 -4.20 24.24
N SER A 86 -3.61 -5.44 24.36
CA SER A 86 -3.25 -6.33 25.46
C SER A 86 -1.91 -7.05 25.28
N ARG A 87 -1.23 -6.87 24.15
CA ARG A 87 -0.05 -7.67 23.76
C ARG A 87 1.23 -6.84 23.77
N LEU A 88 2.28 -7.37 24.41
CA LEU A 88 3.59 -6.73 24.50
C LEU A 88 4.42 -6.85 23.20
N ASP A 89 4.09 -7.81 22.34
CA ASP A 89 4.79 -8.04 21.07
C ASP A 89 4.23 -7.23 19.90
N VAL A 90 3.18 -6.43 20.14
CA VAL A 90 2.56 -5.55 19.13
C VAL A 90 2.73 -4.10 19.53
N ARG A 91 3.33 -3.32 18.66
CA ARG A 91 3.41 -1.87 18.78
C ARG A 91 2.38 -1.22 17.87
N LEU A 92 1.31 -0.73 18.46
CA LEU A 92 0.32 0.08 17.74
C LEU A 92 0.88 1.46 17.42
N LEU A 93 0.53 1.97 16.25
CA LEU A 93 0.94 3.30 15.80
C LEU A 93 -0.28 4.23 15.77
N PRO A 94 -0.20 5.42 16.40
CA PRO A 94 -1.32 6.33 16.42
C PRO A 94 -1.54 6.95 15.05
N LEU A 95 -2.80 7.06 14.66
CA LEU A 95 -3.21 7.79 13.45
C LEU A 95 -3.00 9.30 13.65
N TYR A 96 -3.41 9.80 14.82
CA TYR A 96 -3.23 11.20 15.25
C TYR A 96 -3.55 11.34 16.73
N THR A 97 -3.30 12.54 17.28
CA THR A 97 -3.67 12.90 18.65
C THR A 97 -4.87 13.84 18.62
N THR A 98 -5.90 13.55 19.42
CA THR A 98 -7.07 14.41 19.57
C THR A 98 -6.78 15.61 20.47
N GLU A 99 -7.66 16.63 20.41
CA GLU A 99 -7.60 17.80 21.31
C GLU A 99 -7.89 17.43 22.77
N GLU A 100 -8.59 16.34 23.01
CA GLU A 100 -8.83 15.82 24.35
C GLU A 100 -7.59 15.12 24.97
N GLY A 101 -6.49 15.10 24.24
CA GLY A 101 -5.22 14.63 24.80
C GLY A 101 -5.04 13.13 24.79
N GLY A 102 -5.50 12.45 23.75
CA GLY A 102 -5.27 11.02 23.57
C GLY A 102 -4.80 10.66 22.17
N SER A 103 -4.03 9.59 22.04
CA SER A 103 -3.71 9.00 20.75
C SER A 103 -4.91 8.23 20.21
N VAL A 104 -5.16 8.36 18.90
CA VAL A 104 -6.20 7.62 18.18
C VAL A 104 -5.54 6.51 17.38
N PHE A 105 -5.89 5.27 17.65
CA PHE A 105 -5.29 4.08 17.04
C PHE A 105 -6.18 3.40 16.01
N ILE A 106 -7.45 3.79 15.91
CA ILE A 106 -8.38 3.26 14.92
C ILE A 106 -9.18 4.41 14.30
N SER A 107 -9.37 4.37 13.01
CA SER A 107 -9.99 5.46 12.24
C SER A 107 -11.45 5.75 12.62
N SER A 108 -12.17 4.78 13.14
CA SER A 108 -13.55 4.93 13.59
C SER A 108 -13.72 5.74 14.86
N ASP A 109 -12.66 5.95 15.65
CA ASP A 109 -12.67 6.79 16.86
C ASP A 109 -12.50 8.28 16.52
N THR A 110 -12.56 8.63 15.25
CA THR A 110 -12.50 10.00 14.77
C THR A 110 -13.90 10.61 14.72
N TRP A 111 -13.94 11.92 14.80
CA TRP A 111 -15.16 12.67 14.48
C TRP A 111 -15.46 12.54 12.98
N PRO A 112 -16.67 12.14 12.59
CA PRO A 112 -17.00 12.05 11.17
C PRO A 112 -16.88 13.42 10.51
N SER A 113 -16.19 13.47 9.38
CA SER A 113 -16.23 14.64 8.51
C SER A 113 -17.53 14.67 7.72
N THR A 114 -17.87 15.81 7.20
CA THR A 114 -18.98 15.98 6.25
C THR A 114 -18.75 15.26 4.90
N GLY A 115 -17.64 14.61 4.73
CA GLY A 115 -17.33 13.72 3.60
C GLY A 115 -16.54 12.52 4.10
N ALA A 116 -16.87 11.35 3.70
CA ALA A 116 -16.44 10.03 4.15
C ALA A 116 -14.90 9.78 4.23
N THR A 117 -14.11 10.74 4.64
CA THR A 117 -12.66 10.63 4.73
C THR A 117 -12.25 10.38 6.18
N PRO A 118 -11.58 9.29 6.48
CA PRO A 118 -11.03 9.07 7.81
C PRO A 118 -9.93 10.07 8.12
N GLY A 119 -9.83 10.42 9.39
CA GLY A 119 -8.85 11.35 9.89
C GLY A 119 -9.27 12.82 9.68
N LEU A 120 -9.42 13.56 10.75
CA LEU A 120 -9.87 14.96 10.73
C LEU A 120 -8.81 15.88 11.30
N THR A 121 -8.69 17.09 10.76
CA THR A 121 -7.94 18.16 11.40
C THR A 121 -8.62 18.58 12.70
N LYS A 122 -7.87 19.21 13.62
CA LYS A 122 -8.45 19.79 14.81
C LYS A 122 -9.58 20.76 14.50
N ALA A 123 -9.45 21.55 13.44
CA ALA A 123 -10.50 22.44 12.96
C ALA A 123 -11.76 21.69 12.55
N GLN A 124 -11.64 20.61 11.80
CA GLN A 124 -12.77 19.77 11.41
C GLN A 124 -13.43 19.06 12.60
N ILE A 125 -12.65 18.63 13.60
CA ILE A 125 -13.19 18.09 14.84
C ILE A 125 -13.99 19.16 15.60
N ALA A 126 -13.45 20.36 15.74
CA ALA A 126 -14.14 21.47 16.37
C ALA A 126 -15.45 21.83 15.63
N GLU A 127 -15.44 21.87 14.31
CA GLU A 127 -16.63 22.12 13.50
C GLU A 127 -17.68 21.01 13.66
N ALA A 128 -17.25 19.73 13.66
CA ALA A 128 -18.16 18.60 13.88
C ALA A 128 -18.84 18.68 15.24
N ARG A 129 -18.07 18.99 16.30
CA ARG A 129 -18.61 19.21 17.65
C ARG A 129 -19.62 20.36 17.70
N ALA A 130 -19.29 21.49 17.08
CA ALA A 130 -20.19 22.64 17.01
C ALA A 130 -21.52 22.32 16.31
N LYS A 131 -21.51 21.37 15.39
CA LYS A 131 -22.70 20.82 14.72
C LYS A 131 -23.39 19.69 15.47
N GLY A 132 -22.94 19.34 16.69
CA GLY A 132 -23.50 18.25 17.50
C GLY A 132 -23.21 16.86 16.94
N VAL A 133 -22.26 16.70 16.02
CA VAL A 133 -21.87 15.41 15.45
C VAL A 133 -21.11 14.61 16.50
N GLN A 134 -21.47 13.35 16.68
CA GLN A 134 -20.82 12.43 17.61
C GLN A 134 -19.75 11.58 16.89
N PRO A 135 -18.65 11.20 17.59
CA PRO A 135 -17.67 10.28 17.04
C PRO A 135 -18.31 8.91 16.79
N THR A 136 -17.90 8.26 15.71
CA THR A 136 -18.31 6.87 15.43
C THR A 136 -17.34 5.90 16.10
N ARG A 137 -17.85 4.77 16.57
CA ARG A 137 -17.08 3.67 17.14
C ARG A 137 -17.36 2.36 16.42
N THR A 138 -17.36 2.42 15.11
CA THR A 138 -17.51 1.24 14.25
C THR A 138 -16.14 0.72 13.83
N GLY A 139 -16.08 -0.26 12.95
CA GLY A 139 -14.84 -0.70 12.33
C GLY A 139 -14.13 0.43 11.57
N GLY A 140 -12.99 0.14 11.01
CA GLY A 140 -12.20 1.13 10.31
C GLY A 140 -10.85 0.52 9.94
N PHE A 141 -9.78 1.24 10.20
CA PHE A 141 -8.42 0.74 10.07
C PHE A 141 -7.54 1.27 11.21
N GLY A 142 -6.48 0.55 11.48
CA GLY A 142 -5.42 0.96 12.39
C GLY A 142 -4.07 0.49 11.89
N TYR A 143 -3.00 1.00 12.50
CA TYR A 143 -1.64 0.67 12.11
C TYR A 143 -0.87 0.00 13.23
N MET A 144 0.01 -0.92 12.86
CA MET A 144 1.02 -1.47 13.75
C MET A 144 2.41 -1.38 13.11
N GLN A 145 3.42 -1.37 13.95
CA GLN A 145 4.80 -1.52 13.52
C GLN A 145 5.14 -3.01 13.40
N GLY A 146 5.52 -3.43 12.21
CA GLY A 146 6.07 -4.75 11.95
C GLY A 146 7.60 -4.80 12.10
N PRO A 147 8.19 -5.98 11.87
CA PRO A 147 9.63 -6.17 11.79
C PRO A 147 10.30 -5.19 10.83
N ASP A 148 11.55 -4.86 11.10
CA ASP A 148 12.35 -3.91 10.32
C ASP A 148 11.72 -2.52 10.17
N ASN A 149 10.83 -2.14 11.11
CA ASN A 149 10.05 -0.90 11.11
C ASN A 149 8.98 -0.83 9.99
N ALA A 150 8.52 -1.95 9.47
CA ALA A 150 7.42 -1.97 8.52
C ALA A 150 6.16 -1.32 9.11
N LEU A 151 5.50 -0.49 8.32
CA LEU A 151 4.16 -0.01 8.63
C LEU A 151 3.14 -1.00 8.06
N VAL A 152 2.24 -1.49 8.90
CA VAL A 152 1.23 -2.48 8.51
C VAL A 152 -0.15 -1.98 8.91
N GLU A 153 -1.07 -1.97 7.96
CA GLU A 153 -2.47 -1.64 8.20
C GLU A 153 -3.30 -2.92 8.42
N TYR A 154 -4.15 -2.90 9.45
CA TYR A 154 -5.25 -3.85 9.58
C TYR A 154 -6.55 -3.10 9.41
N ALA A 155 -7.42 -3.61 8.54
CA ALA A 155 -8.56 -2.82 8.06
C ALA A 155 -9.81 -3.65 7.77
N GLY A 156 -10.94 -3.01 7.83
CA GLY A 156 -12.05 -3.18 6.94
C GLY A 156 -13.21 -4.03 7.34
N ASN A 157 -13.31 -4.70 8.48
CA ASN A 157 -14.47 -5.56 8.82
C ASN A 157 -14.91 -6.42 7.62
N HIS A 158 -13.96 -7.09 7.01
CA HIS A 158 -14.16 -7.90 5.81
C HIS A 158 -14.47 -9.36 6.19
N PRO A 159 -15.38 -10.06 5.49
CA PRO A 159 -15.75 -11.43 5.84
C PRO A 159 -14.62 -12.44 5.76
N ALA A 160 -13.54 -12.14 5.05
CA ALA A 160 -12.34 -12.98 4.94
C ALA A 160 -11.07 -12.18 5.23
N GLU A 161 -10.25 -12.69 6.15
CA GLU A 161 -8.94 -12.09 6.43
C GLU A 161 -7.95 -12.45 5.34
N ARG A 162 -7.33 -11.42 4.72
CA ARG A 162 -6.39 -11.61 3.62
C ARG A 162 -5.59 -10.34 3.34
N PHE A 163 -4.48 -10.47 2.65
CA PHE A 163 -3.78 -9.35 2.04
C PHE A 163 -4.70 -8.58 1.08
N ASN A 164 -4.77 -7.26 1.17
CA ASN A 164 -5.76 -6.53 0.38
C ASN A 164 -5.24 -5.30 -0.36
N HIS A 165 -4.16 -4.67 0.10
CA HIS A 165 -3.63 -3.50 -0.59
C HIS A 165 -2.16 -3.22 -0.30
N VAL A 166 -1.56 -2.43 -1.18
CA VAL A 166 -0.31 -1.71 -0.95
C VAL A 166 -0.58 -0.23 -1.20
N HIS A 167 -0.46 0.59 -0.17
CA HIS A 167 -0.54 2.05 -0.32
C HIS A 167 0.78 2.61 -0.83
N LEU A 168 0.68 3.48 -1.83
CA LEU A 168 1.84 4.14 -2.41
C LEU A 168 1.73 5.67 -2.29
N TYR A 169 2.89 6.30 -2.26
CA TYR A 169 3.04 7.69 -2.63
C TYR A 169 3.36 7.79 -4.11
N GLN A 170 2.84 8.81 -4.75
CA GLN A 170 3.13 9.11 -6.15
C GLN A 170 3.47 10.60 -6.31
N GLU A 171 4.36 10.90 -7.25
CA GLU A 171 4.67 12.31 -7.56
C GLU A 171 3.41 13.00 -8.08
N GLU A 172 2.68 12.33 -8.98
CA GLU A 172 1.43 12.79 -9.58
C GLU A 172 0.43 11.63 -9.60
N PRO A 173 -0.41 11.46 -8.57
CA PRO A 173 -1.28 10.28 -8.41
C PRO A 173 -2.16 9.94 -9.63
N PHE A 174 -2.73 10.95 -10.28
CA PHE A 174 -3.59 10.71 -11.43
C PHE A 174 -2.80 10.39 -12.71
N CYS A 175 -1.60 10.99 -12.87
CA CYS A 175 -0.71 10.60 -13.97
C CYS A 175 -0.17 9.19 -13.77
N ALA A 176 0.10 8.79 -12.52
CA ALA A 176 0.46 7.42 -12.21
C ALA A 176 -0.68 6.46 -12.57
N GLN A 177 -1.95 6.77 -12.21
CA GLN A 177 -3.09 5.94 -12.61
C GLN A 177 -3.13 5.75 -14.13
N LEU A 178 -2.96 6.83 -14.89
CA LEU A 178 -2.94 6.79 -16.35
C LEU A 178 -1.79 5.91 -16.87
N TRP A 179 -0.60 6.03 -16.28
CA TRP A 179 0.56 5.19 -16.61
C TRP A 179 0.26 3.70 -16.41
N TYR A 180 -0.27 3.32 -15.23
CA TYR A 180 -0.63 1.93 -14.93
C TYR A 180 -1.72 1.39 -15.86
N GLN A 181 -2.72 2.22 -16.20
CA GLN A 181 -3.74 1.84 -17.18
C GLN A 181 -3.17 1.63 -18.57
N THR A 182 -2.28 2.52 -19.01
CA THR A 182 -1.70 2.48 -20.36
C THR A 182 -0.71 1.33 -20.53
N HIS A 183 0.23 1.20 -19.59
CA HIS A 183 1.34 0.27 -19.74
C HIS A 183 1.04 -1.11 -19.18
N LEU A 184 0.25 -1.21 -18.10
CA LEU A 184 -0.05 -2.48 -17.45
C LEU A 184 -1.51 -2.91 -17.60
N ASN A 185 -2.31 -2.21 -18.40
CA ASN A 185 -3.74 -2.50 -18.58
C ASN A 185 -4.52 -2.56 -17.25
N ALA A 186 -4.05 -1.86 -16.22
CA ALA A 186 -4.57 -1.93 -14.87
C ALA A 186 -6.00 -1.37 -14.78
N PRO A 187 -6.98 -2.12 -14.25
CA PRO A 187 -8.30 -1.59 -13.98
C PRO A 187 -8.24 -0.51 -12.88
N VAL A 188 -9.05 0.55 -13.03
CA VAL A 188 -9.23 1.53 -11.98
C VAL A 188 -10.02 0.91 -10.82
N PHE A 189 -9.60 1.16 -9.60
CA PHE A 189 -10.34 0.71 -8.42
C PHE A 189 -11.66 1.48 -8.29
N ARG A 190 -12.78 0.83 -8.53
CA ARG A 190 -14.11 1.46 -8.69
C ARG A 190 -14.53 2.31 -7.50
N GLY A 191 -14.19 1.92 -6.28
CA GLY A 191 -14.49 2.70 -5.07
C GLY A 191 -13.74 4.03 -4.96
N ARG A 192 -12.76 4.27 -5.86
CA ARG A 192 -11.89 5.46 -5.88
C ARG A 192 -11.81 6.10 -7.26
N ALA A 193 -12.61 5.63 -8.21
CA ALA A 193 -12.63 6.19 -9.55
C ALA A 193 -13.09 7.66 -9.51
N SER A 194 -12.32 8.53 -10.17
CA SER A 194 -12.77 9.91 -10.42
C SER A 194 -14.02 9.89 -11.29
N ALA A 195 -15.00 10.75 -11.00
CA ALA A 195 -16.17 10.96 -11.85
C ALA A 195 -15.79 11.53 -13.22
N THR A 196 -14.64 12.21 -13.31
CA THR A 196 -14.09 12.75 -14.56
C THR A 196 -12.95 11.87 -15.05
N PRO A 197 -12.96 11.43 -16.31
CA PRO A 197 -11.85 10.68 -16.89
C PRO A 197 -10.53 11.45 -16.77
N VAL A 198 -9.48 10.75 -16.36
CA VAL A 198 -8.13 11.31 -16.29
C VAL A 198 -7.47 11.14 -17.65
N THR A 199 -6.86 12.21 -18.16
CA THR A 199 -6.12 12.26 -19.42
C THR A 199 -4.72 12.84 -19.18
N GLU A 200 -3.82 12.75 -20.15
CA GLU A 200 -2.49 13.38 -20.08
C GLU A 200 -2.54 14.89 -19.77
N SER A 201 -3.53 15.59 -20.32
CA SER A 201 -3.71 17.02 -20.10
C SER A 201 -4.32 17.37 -18.74
N THR A 202 -4.99 16.42 -18.06
CA THR A 202 -5.73 16.67 -16.80
C THR A 202 -5.15 15.92 -15.60
N CYS A 203 -4.16 15.06 -15.80
CA CYS A 203 -3.63 14.22 -14.72
C CYS A 203 -2.79 14.99 -13.69
N LYS A 204 -2.16 16.11 -14.07
CA LYS A 204 -1.38 16.93 -13.14
C LYS A 204 -2.30 17.81 -12.31
N VAL A 205 -2.13 17.75 -10.99
CA VAL A 205 -2.95 18.51 -10.05
C VAL A 205 -2.05 19.34 -9.15
N PRO A 206 -2.16 20.69 -9.17
CA PRO A 206 -1.35 21.55 -8.31
C PRO A 206 -1.56 21.22 -6.82
N ARG A 207 -0.49 21.28 -6.04
CA ARG A 207 -0.59 21.21 -4.57
C ARG A 207 -1.48 22.33 -4.04
N GLY A 208 -2.30 22.01 -3.04
CA GLY A 208 -3.25 22.97 -2.48
C GLY A 208 -4.57 23.13 -3.27
N SER A 209 -4.72 22.46 -4.42
CA SER A 209 -6.02 22.38 -5.11
C SER A 209 -6.96 21.43 -4.38
N GLU A 210 -8.25 21.43 -4.76
CA GLU A 210 -9.26 20.50 -4.21
C GLU A 210 -8.86 19.02 -4.38
N ARG A 211 -8.04 18.71 -5.39
CA ARG A 211 -7.57 17.37 -5.71
C ARG A 211 -6.18 17.04 -5.15
N SER A 212 -5.54 17.98 -4.45
CA SER A 212 -4.24 17.78 -3.81
C SER A 212 -4.39 17.57 -2.30
N TRP A 213 -3.33 17.11 -1.66
CA TRP A 213 -3.33 16.79 -0.24
C TRP A 213 -2.31 17.63 0.52
N PRO A 214 -2.68 18.24 1.65
CA PRO A 214 -1.72 18.87 2.53
C PRO A 214 -0.76 17.82 3.11
N ALA A 215 0.43 18.24 3.49
CA ALA A 215 1.39 17.37 4.16
C ALA A 215 0.83 16.90 5.51
N LEU A 216 1.02 15.63 5.82
CA LEU A 216 0.54 15.02 7.07
C LEU A 216 1.08 15.75 8.31
N GLU A 217 2.37 16.16 8.28
CA GLU A 217 3.02 16.86 9.38
C GLU A 217 2.40 18.22 9.69
N ARG A 218 1.86 18.89 8.68
CA ARG A 218 1.24 20.20 8.85
C ARG A 218 -0.17 20.13 9.40
N GLU A 219 -0.89 19.10 9.02
CA GLU A 219 -2.33 18.97 9.33
C GLU A 219 -2.57 17.92 10.43
N GLY A 220 -1.56 17.09 10.72
CA GLY A 220 -1.71 15.99 11.67
C GLY A 220 -2.75 14.97 11.23
N MET A 221 -2.93 14.78 9.93
CA MET A 221 -4.06 14.04 9.41
C MET A 221 -3.72 13.12 8.27
N PHE A 222 -4.42 12.03 8.32
CA PHE A 222 -4.53 11.06 7.26
C PHE A 222 -5.59 11.48 6.23
N ARG A 223 -5.30 11.32 4.95
CA ARG A 223 -6.22 11.63 3.84
C ARG A 223 -6.47 10.41 2.98
N SER A 224 -7.64 10.32 2.39
CA SER A 224 -7.93 9.29 1.40
C SER A 224 -7.06 9.47 0.16
N PRO A 225 -6.65 8.37 -0.51
CA PRO A 225 -5.92 8.45 -1.76
C PRO A 225 -6.77 9.12 -2.84
N THR A 226 -6.09 9.82 -3.75
CA THR A 226 -6.74 10.50 -4.87
C THR A 226 -6.97 9.59 -6.06
N ALA A 227 -6.16 8.54 -6.21
CA ALA A 227 -6.21 7.59 -7.31
C ALA A 227 -5.94 6.18 -6.82
N ALA A 228 -6.35 5.18 -7.58
CA ALA A 228 -6.05 3.78 -7.29
C ALA A 228 -6.29 2.88 -8.52
N VAL A 229 -5.49 1.84 -8.63
CA VAL A 229 -5.73 0.71 -9.54
C VAL A 229 -5.90 -0.57 -8.73
N VAL A 230 -6.31 -1.64 -9.39
CA VAL A 230 -6.44 -2.95 -8.79
C VAL A 230 -5.81 -4.01 -9.69
N PHE A 231 -5.10 -4.97 -9.09
CA PHE A 231 -4.59 -6.15 -9.75
C PHE A 231 -5.17 -7.38 -9.05
N GLY A 232 -6.00 -8.15 -9.77
CA GLY A 232 -6.79 -9.18 -9.12
C GLY A 232 -7.74 -8.57 -8.08
N ASP A 233 -7.53 -8.92 -6.82
CA ASP A 233 -8.29 -8.40 -5.67
C ASP A 233 -7.45 -7.50 -4.73
N VAL A 234 -6.23 -7.15 -5.15
CA VAL A 234 -5.34 -6.26 -4.40
C VAL A 234 -5.36 -4.85 -4.97
N ALA A 235 -5.71 -3.89 -4.14
CA ALA A 235 -5.73 -2.49 -4.52
C ALA A 235 -4.35 -1.84 -4.34
N LEU A 236 -4.00 -0.93 -5.25
CA LEU A 236 -2.88 0.00 -5.11
C LEU A 236 -3.44 1.42 -5.02
N PRO A 237 -3.83 1.88 -3.83
CA PRO A 237 -4.28 3.26 -3.63
C PRO A 237 -3.09 4.20 -3.42
N TRP A 238 -3.22 5.44 -3.89
CA TRP A 238 -2.12 6.40 -3.92
C TRP A 238 -2.45 7.72 -3.26
N TYR A 239 -1.44 8.23 -2.53
CA TYR A 239 -1.36 9.60 -2.08
C TYR A 239 -0.33 10.36 -2.88
N MET A 240 -0.45 11.67 -2.93
CA MET A 240 0.65 12.51 -3.36
C MET A 240 1.80 12.37 -2.35
N ARG A 241 3.06 12.36 -2.85
CA ARG A 241 4.24 12.32 -1.99
C ARG A 241 4.19 13.40 -0.91
N GLN A 242 4.70 13.07 0.24
CA GLN A 242 4.86 14.01 1.35
C GLN A 242 6.19 14.78 1.21
N GLY A 243 6.22 16.01 1.73
CA GLY A 243 7.42 16.86 1.68
C GLY A 243 7.81 17.33 0.28
N ASP A 244 8.97 17.97 0.16
CA ASP A 244 9.40 18.64 -1.07
C ASP A 244 10.48 17.85 -1.85
N ARG A 245 11.02 16.78 -1.26
CA ARG A 245 12.01 15.95 -1.93
C ARG A 245 11.33 14.95 -2.86
N PRO A 246 11.86 14.72 -4.07
CA PRO A 246 11.40 13.66 -4.94
C PRO A 246 11.50 12.29 -4.28
N LEU A 247 10.60 11.39 -4.65
CA LEU A 247 10.68 9.98 -4.26
C LEU A 247 11.96 9.36 -4.85
N VAL A 248 12.54 8.40 -4.12
CA VAL A 248 13.69 7.63 -4.58
C VAL A 248 13.25 6.22 -4.99
N SER A 249 14.16 5.48 -5.64
CA SER A 249 13.90 4.07 -6.00
C SER A 249 13.56 3.24 -4.75
N THR A 250 12.63 2.30 -4.88
CA THR A 250 12.30 1.37 -3.81
C THR A 250 13.34 0.26 -3.62
N ARG A 251 14.19 0.02 -4.67
CA ARG A 251 15.22 -1.05 -4.62
C ARG A 251 16.18 -0.86 -3.46
N GLY A 252 16.34 -1.92 -2.67
CA GLY A 252 17.21 -1.93 -1.49
C GLY A 252 16.60 -1.29 -0.24
N HIS A 253 15.39 -0.73 -0.31
CA HIS A 253 14.65 -0.25 0.85
C HIS A 253 13.87 -1.39 1.51
N LEU A 254 13.21 -1.10 2.63
CA LEU A 254 12.37 -2.07 3.34
C LEU A 254 11.34 -2.74 2.42
N TYR A 255 10.55 -1.96 1.71
CA TYR A 255 9.68 -2.43 0.64
C TYR A 255 10.45 -2.30 -0.67
N ASP A 256 10.95 -3.42 -1.16
CA ASP A 256 11.86 -3.41 -2.32
C ASP A 256 11.09 -3.26 -3.64
N HIS A 257 10.08 -4.09 -3.85
CA HIS A 257 9.26 -4.04 -5.07
C HIS A 257 7.89 -4.70 -4.90
N ILE A 258 7.02 -4.46 -5.87
CA ILE A 258 5.74 -5.13 -6.07
C ILE A 258 5.90 -6.05 -7.28
N ALA A 259 5.44 -7.29 -7.18
CA ALA A 259 5.41 -8.22 -8.30
C ALA A 259 4.00 -8.46 -8.81
N LEU A 260 3.89 -8.51 -10.13
CA LEU A 260 2.68 -8.74 -10.87
C LEU A 260 2.81 -10.02 -11.70
N SER A 261 1.82 -10.89 -11.65
CA SER A 261 1.80 -12.14 -12.42
C SER A 261 1.31 -11.93 -13.84
N VAL A 262 2.00 -12.52 -14.80
CA VAL A 262 1.67 -12.50 -16.23
C VAL A 262 1.80 -13.90 -16.82
N ALA A 263 1.00 -14.21 -17.83
CA ALA A 263 1.04 -15.53 -18.49
C ALA A 263 2.06 -15.62 -19.64
N ASP A 264 2.49 -14.50 -20.20
CA ASP A 264 3.43 -14.42 -21.33
C ASP A 264 4.39 -13.24 -21.10
N LEU A 265 5.52 -13.55 -20.46
CA LEU A 265 6.52 -12.52 -20.10
C LEU A 265 7.15 -11.90 -21.36
N ASP A 266 7.38 -12.68 -22.42
CA ASP A 266 8.01 -12.18 -23.64
C ASP A 266 7.11 -11.18 -24.36
N ALA A 267 5.81 -11.43 -24.42
CA ALA A 267 4.85 -10.48 -24.98
C ALA A 267 4.77 -9.19 -24.14
N TRP A 268 4.81 -9.29 -22.82
CA TRP A 268 4.86 -8.12 -21.94
C TRP A 268 6.16 -7.32 -22.09
N VAL A 269 7.31 -7.99 -22.17
CA VAL A 269 8.60 -7.34 -22.41
C VAL A 269 8.61 -6.62 -23.75
N ALA A 270 8.09 -7.24 -24.81
CA ALA A 270 7.99 -6.61 -26.14
C ALA A 270 7.10 -5.37 -26.12
N LYS A 271 5.89 -5.46 -25.48
CA LYS A 271 4.98 -4.32 -25.31
C LYS A 271 5.65 -3.17 -24.57
N LEU A 272 6.17 -3.43 -23.39
CA LEU A 272 6.73 -2.38 -22.52
C LEU A 272 7.96 -1.71 -23.12
N ARG A 273 8.81 -2.47 -23.85
CA ARG A 273 9.92 -1.89 -24.62
C ARG A 273 9.44 -0.99 -25.75
N SER A 274 8.42 -1.40 -26.48
CA SER A 274 7.85 -0.59 -27.57
C SER A 274 7.20 0.70 -27.07
N GLU A 275 6.75 0.71 -25.83
CA GLU A 275 6.14 1.86 -25.16
C GLU A 275 7.15 2.73 -24.37
N GLY A 276 8.43 2.39 -24.42
CA GLY A 276 9.50 3.17 -23.79
C GLY A 276 9.56 3.06 -22.26
N VAL A 277 8.95 2.03 -21.68
CA VAL A 277 9.04 1.78 -20.23
C VAL A 277 10.48 1.42 -19.85
N ARG A 278 10.95 2.00 -18.75
CA ARG A 278 12.31 1.77 -18.26
C ARG A 278 12.42 0.40 -17.62
N PHE A 279 13.36 -0.41 -18.09
CA PHE A 279 13.74 -1.67 -17.48
C PHE A 279 14.89 -1.43 -16.49
N LEU A 280 14.72 -1.92 -15.26
CA LEU A 280 15.76 -1.89 -14.22
C LEU A 280 16.71 -3.08 -14.37
N GLU A 281 16.19 -4.22 -14.83
CA GLU A 281 16.94 -5.45 -15.06
C GLU A 281 16.52 -6.10 -16.38
N LYS A 282 17.37 -6.92 -16.96
CA LYS A 282 17.00 -7.80 -18.07
C LYS A 282 16.14 -8.95 -17.50
N PRO A 283 15.37 -9.66 -18.37
CA PRO A 283 14.71 -10.89 -17.92
C PRO A 283 15.71 -11.85 -17.25
N TYR A 284 15.30 -12.45 -16.15
CA TYR A 284 16.11 -13.34 -15.33
C TYR A 284 15.30 -14.53 -14.82
N GLU A 285 16.01 -15.59 -14.43
CA GLU A 285 15.40 -16.76 -13.82
C GLU A 285 15.11 -16.48 -12.33
N LEU A 286 13.95 -16.89 -11.86
CA LEU A 286 13.51 -16.76 -10.48
C LEU A 286 12.84 -18.07 -10.04
N GLY A 287 13.61 -18.95 -9.39
CA GLY A 287 13.20 -20.33 -9.16
C GLY A 287 13.00 -21.07 -10.48
N ASP A 288 11.81 -21.60 -10.69
CA ASP A 288 11.41 -22.38 -11.90
C ASP A 288 10.70 -21.51 -12.93
N THR A 289 10.68 -20.18 -12.75
CA THR A 289 10.02 -19.25 -13.63
C THR A 289 10.93 -18.10 -14.04
N ARG A 290 10.41 -17.20 -14.87
CA ARG A 290 11.14 -16.02 -15.35
C ARG A 290 10.49 -14.75 -14.84
N ALA A 291 11.30 -13.73 -14.62
CA ALA A 291 10.83 -12.43 -14.23
C ALA A 291 11.59 -11.31 -14.95
N VAL A 292 11.05 -10.10 -14.87
CA VAL A 292 11.73 -8.88 -15.33
C VAL A 292 11.37 -7.72 -14.41
N MET A 293 12.34 -6.85 -14.13
CA MET A 293 12.13 -5.67 -13.30
C MET A 293 12.03 -4.40 -14.15
N ILE A 294 10.96 -3.65 -13.95
CA ILE A 294 10.72 -2.34 -14.59
C ILE A 294 10.57 -1.24 -13.53
N GLU A 295 10.65 0.00 -13.94
CA GLU A 295 10.44 1.17 -13.10
C GLU A 295 9.06 1.77 -13.33
N GLY A 296 8.29 1.94 -12.28
CA GLY A 296 7.02 2.65 -12.29
C GLY A 296 7.19 4.18 -12.25
N PRO A 297 6.09 4.94 -12.37
CA PRO A 297 6.13 6.39 -12.60
C PRO A 297 6.74 7.21 -11.45
N SER A 298 6.79 6.68 -10.25
CA SER A 298 7.40 7.34 -9.08
C SER A 298 8.59 6.55 -8.52
N ARG A 299 9.31 5.86 -9.41
CA ARG A 299 10.52 5.07 -9.14
C ARG A 299 10.27 3.84 -8.27
N GLU A 300 9.04 3.39 -8.16
CA GLU A 300 8.76 2.07 -7.62
C GLU A 300 9.28 0.99 -8.58
N ALA A 301 9.94 -0.02 -8.02
CA ALA A 301 10.29 -1.20 -8.77
C ALA A 301 9.07 -2.10 -8.89
N LEU A 302 8.78 -2.53 -10.10
CA LEU A 302 7.71 -3.45 -10.44
C LEU A 302 8.32 -4.67 -11.13
N GLU A 303 8.08 -5.84 -10.57
CA GLU A 303 8.48 -7.10 -11.15
C GLU A 303 7.32 -7.71 -11.94
N LEU A 304 7.55 -8.15 -13.16
CA LEU A 304 6.61 -9.01 -13.86
C LEU A 304 7.14 -10.44 -13.78
N VAL A 305 6.32 -11.32 -13.25
CA VAL A 305 6.64 -12.73 -13.02
C VAL A 305 5.78 -13.60 -13.93
N GLU A 306 6.39 -14.49 -14.68
CA GLU A 306 5.66 -15.45 -15.50
C GLU A 306 5.05 -16.54 -14.63
N VAL A 307 3.74 -16.71 -14.70
CA VAL A 307 3.01 -17.78 -14.02
C VAL A 307 2.18 -18.55 -15.04
N ALA A 308 2.14 -19.88 -14.86
CA ALA A 308 1.42 -20.78 -15.75
C ALA A 308 -0.11 -20.59 -15.67
#